data_a30596bbad01f976b60a4bde40c81cd6
#
_entry.id   a30596bbad01f976b60a4bde40c81cd6
#
_cell.length_a   1.000
_cell.length_b   1.000
_cell.length_c   1.000
_cell.angle_alpha   90.00
_cell.angle_beta   90.00
_cell.angle_gamma   90.00
#
_symmetry.space_group_name_H-M   'P 1'
#
loop_
_entity.id
_entity.type
_entity.pdbx_description
1 polymer ?
#
loop_
_entity_poly.entity_id
_entity_poly.type
_entity_poly.pdbx_seq_one_letter_code
_entity_poly.pdbx_strand_id
1 'polypeptide(L)' 'MTIKDIAKESGYAVGTVSRVLNNHPDVSEKARETILAVVEKHHFRLNNN' A
#
# COMPACT_ATOMS: atom_id res chain seq x y z
N MET A 1 12.29 0.87 -5.58
CA MET A 1 11.31 1.05 -4.51
C MET A 1 10.70 -0.28 -4.10
N THR A 2 10.52 -0.45 -2.80
CA THR A 2 9.98 -1.70 -2.30
C THR A 2 8.76 -1.41 -1.45
N ILE A 3 8.09 -2.47 -1.02
CA ILE A 3 6.92 -2.33 -0.18
C ILE A 3 7.28 -1.64 1.15
N LYS A 4 8.52 -1.81 1.59
CA LYS A 4 8.97 -1.13 2.80
C LYS A 4 8.99 0.37 2.63
N ASP A 5 9.34 0.83 1.45
CA ASP A 5 9.33 2.25 1.16
C ASP A 5 7.91 2.80 1.19
N ILE A 6 6.99 2.06 0.65
CA ILE A 6 5.59 2.45 0.66
C ILE A 6 5.10 2.54 2.10
N ALA A 7 5.45 1.55 2.92
CA ALA A 7 5.02 1.55 4.31
C ALA A 7 5.57 2.76 5.05
N LYS A 8 6.83 3.05 4.82
CA LYS A 8 7.47 4.16 5.51
C LYS A 8 6.83 5.48 5.11
N GLU A 9 6.58 5.67 3.84
CA GLU A 9 6.03 6.92 3.38
C GLU A 9 4.56 7.09 3.77
N SER A 10 3.81 6.01 3.74
CA SER A 10 2.40 6.08 4.09
C SER A 10 2.18 6.16 5.59
N GLY A 11 3.17 5.75 6.38
CA GLY A 11 3.02 5.74 7.83
C GLY A 11 2.34 4.50 8.35
N TYR A 12 2.20 3.49 7.53
CA TYR A 12 1.57 2.23 7.95
C TYR A 12 2.60 1.11 7.97
N ALA A 13 2.24 0.02 8.60
CA ALA A 13 3.12 -1.13 8.68
C ALA A 13 3.18 -1.85 7.34
N VAL A 14 4.27 -2.57 7.12
CA VAL A 14 4.42 -3.34 5.89
C VAL A 14 3.27 -4.32 5.72
N GLY A 15 2.84 -4.93 6.82
CA GLY A 15 1.72 -5.85 6.75
C GLY A 15 0.44 -5.19 6.26
N THR A 16 0.19 -3.97 6.71
CA THR A 16 -0.98 -3.24 6.27
C THR A 16 -0.87 -2.88 4.79
N VAL A 17 0.31 -2.46 4.37
CA VAL A 17 0.52 -2.13 2.96
C VAL A 17 0.28 -3.36 2.10
N SER A 18 0.81 -4.49 2.54
CA SER A 18 0.62 -5.73 1.80
C SER A 18 -0.85 -6.07 1.64
N ARG A 19 -1.61 -5.90 2.71
CA ARG A 19 -3.05 -6.18 2.65
C ARG A 19 -3.75 -5.27 1.67
N VAL A 20 -3.39 -3.99 1.69
CA VAL A 20 -4.00 -3.04 0.76
C VAL A 20 -3.69 -3.44 -0.68
N LEU A 21 -2.44 -3.80 -0.95
CA LEU A 21 -2.04 -4.16 -2.31
C LEU A 21 -2.70 -5.45 -2.76
N ASN A 22 -3.06 -6.31 -1.81
CA ASN A 22 -3.75 -7.55 -2.14
C ASN A 22 -5.27 -7.41 -2.07
N ASN A 23 -5.73 -6.18 -1.91
CA ASN A 23 -7.16 -5.91 -1.88
C ASN A 23 -7.87 -6.63 -0.75
N HIS A 24 -7.21 -6.71 0.40
CA HIS A 24 -7.74 -7.42 1.55
C HIS A 24 -8.89 -6.62 2.18
N PRO A 25 -9.99 -7.26 2.55
CA PRO A 25 -11.15 -6.54 3.07
C PRO A 25 -10.98 -6.01 4.49
N ASP A 26 -9.98 -6.50 5.23
CA ASP A 26 -9.80 -6.09 6.62
C ASP A 26 -9.08 -4.77 6.80
N VAL A 27 -8.78 -4.08 5.73
CA VAL A 27 -8.09 -2.81 5.82
C VAL A 27 -9.08 -1.68 5.87
N SER A 28 -8.83 -0.70 6.74
CA SER A 28 -9.73 0.44 6.82
C SER A 28 -9.66 1.25 5.54
N GLU A 29 -10.73 1.94 5.24
CA GLU A 29 -10.80 2.73 4.03
C GLU A 29 -9.74 3.81 4.01
N LYS A 30 -9.52 4.42 5.16
CA LYS A 30 -8.54 5.48 5.26
C LYS A 30 -7.13 4.98 4.97
N ALA A 31 -6.76 3.83 5.55
CA ALA A 31 -5.46 3.25 5.30
C ALA A 31 -5.31 2.91 3.83
N ARG A 32 -6.35 2.35 3.26
CA ARG A 32 -6.34 1.98 1.86
C ARG A 32 -6.11 3.18 0.97
N GLU A 33 -6.82 4.26 1.21
CA GLU A 33 -6.66 5.46 0.41
C GLU A 33 -5.27 6.04 0.53
N THR A 34 -4.77 6.11 1.76
CA THR A 34 -3.45 6.68 1.99
C THR A 34 -2.37 5.86 1.29
N ILE A 35 -2.44 4.55 1.45
CA ILE A 35 -1.44 3.67 0.86
C ILE A 35 -1.52 3.69 -0.66
N LEU A 36 -2.73 3.67 -1.19
CA LEU A 36 -2.89 3.69 -2.64
C LEU A 36 -2.40 5.00 -3.24
N ALA A 37 -2.56 6.09 -2.50
CA ALA A 37 -2.04 7.38 -2.98
C ALA A 37 -0.52 7.35 -3.08
N VAL A 38 0.14 6.73 -2.10
CA VAL A 38 1.59 6.62 -2.14
C VAL A 38 2.02 5.69 -3.28
N VAL A 39 1.30 4.61 -3.46
CA VAL A 39 1.59 3.66 -4.53
C VAL A 39 1.51 4.36 -5.88
N GLU A 40 0.47 5.13 -6.08
CA GLU A 40 0.30 5.83 -7.34
C GLU A 40 1.35 6.90 -7.54
N LYS A 41 1.69 7.59 -6.47
CA LYS A 41 2.67 8.66 -6.55
C LYS A 41 4.01 8.14 -7.06
N HIS A 42 4.38 6.95 -6.66
CA HIS A 42 5.67 6.37 -7.04
C HIS A 42 5.55 5.36 -8.17
N HIS A 43 4.38 5.21 -8.73
CA HIS A 43 4.14 4.24 -9.80
C HIS A 43 4.55 2.83 -9.39
N PHE A 44 4.42 2.55 -8.11
CA PHE A 44 4.75 1.23 -7.61
C PHE A 44 3.65 0.27 -8.01
N ARG A 45 3.98 -0.84 -8.64
CA ARG A 45 2.99 -1.79 -9.06
C ARG A 45 3.28 -3.17 -8.56
N LEU A 46 2.26 -3.83 -8.10
CA LEU A 46 2.36 -5.25 -7.91
C LEU A 46 2.11 -5.87 -9.25
N ASN A 47 2.99 -6.75 -9.62
CA ASN A 47 2.84 -7.32 -10.90
C ASN A 47 1.85 -8.42 -10.81
N ASN A 48 0.64 -8.19 -11.07
CA ASN A 48 -0.23 -9.23 -11.07
C ASN A 48 -0.95 -9.30 -12.29
N ASN A 49 -0.85 -9.74 -13.07
CA ASN A 49 -1.57 -9.91 -14.15
C ASN A 49 -1.92 -11.11 -14.48
#